data_17461ee0c51edced420ef16b87067d83
#
_entry.id   17461ee0c51edced420ef16b87067d83
#
_cell.length_a   1.000
_cell.length_b   1.000
_cell.length_c   1.000
_cell.angle_alpha   90.00
_cell.angle_beta   90.00
_cell.angle_gamma   90.00
#
_symmetry.space_group_name_H-M   'P 1'
#
loop_
_entity.id
_entity.type
_entity.pdbx_description
1 polymer ?
#
loop_
_entity_poly.entity_id
_entity_poly.type
_entity_poly.pdbx_seq_one_letter_code
_entity_poly.pdbx_strand_id
1 'polypeptide(L)'
;MSYVQNFSFTDQNGQTVTQQNFDGKVYVTNYFFTTCKGICPKMNGNMKGVYDIFKNDTDFAILSHTSMPETDSVPLLKAYETRMVGSEQNNNAKWYFVTGNKDSLYKMARQSYLLDNDKNNSINIAEAFIHTQFFSLVDKAGRVRGIYDGLKPDEIARMEKDIKTLMKEKDS
;
A
#
# COMPACT_ATOMS: atom_id res chain seq x y z
N MET A 1 -7.48 15.32 8.04
CA MET A 1 -7.09 14.10 7.33
C MET A 1 -8.28 13.49 6.63
N SER A 2 -8.10 13.02 5.42
CA SER A 2 -9.19 12.48 4.63
C SER A 2 -9.48 11.02 4.97
N TYR A 3 -10.73 10.62 4.77
CA TYR A 3 -11.12 9.22 4.87
C TYR A 3 -10.89 8.53 3.52
N VAL A 4 -10.53 7.25 3.59
CA VAL A 4 -10.37 6.42 2.40
C VAL A 4 -11.76 6.15 1.81
N GLN A 5 -11.88 6.41 0.50
CA GLN A 5 -13.13 6.15 -0.21
C GLN A 5 -13.30 4.67 -0.53
N ASN A 6 -14.52 4.28 -0.87
CA ASN A 6 -14.81 2.90 -1.25
C ASN A 6 -14.03 2.51 -2.49
N PHE A 7 -13.49 1.29 -2.51
CA PHE A 7 -12.77 0.77 -3.66
C PHE A 7 -13.02 -0.71 -3.83
N SER A 8 -12.72 -1.23 -5.02
CA SER A 8 -12.78 -2.65 -5.33
C SER A 8 -11.68 -2.97 -6.33
N PHE A 9 -10.73 -3.79 -5.91
CA PHE A 9 -9.61 -4.21 -6.74
C PHE A 9 -9.46 -5.72 -6.67
N THR A 10 -8.55 -6.27 -7.48
CA THR A 10 -8.28 -7.71 -7.54
C THR A 10 -6.88 -7.98 -7.02
N ASP A 11 -6.74 -8.92 -6.10
CA ASP A 11 -5.44 -9.21 -5.50
C ASP A 11 -4.65 -10.26 -6.30
N GLN A 12 -3.48 -10.63 -5.79
CA GLN A 12 -2.56 -11.59 -6.41
C GLN A 12 -3.13 -13.00 -6.48
N ASN A 13 -4.19 -13.28 -5.77
CA ASN A 13 -4.88 -14.57 -5.80
C ASN A 13 -6.16 -14.54 -6.65
N GLY A 14 -6.40 -13.43 -7.34
CA GLY A 14 -7.61 -13.25 -8.16
C GLY A 14 -8.85 -12.96 -7.36
N GLN A 15 -8.72 -12.62 -6.08
CA GLN A 15 -9.85 -12.33 -5.20
C GLN A 15 -10.11 -10.83 -5.12
N THR A 16 -11.37 -10.46 -4.88
CA THR A 16 -11.77 -9.07 -4.74
C THR A 16 -11.35 -8.54 -3.37
N VAL A 17 -10.74 -7.36 -3.36
CA VAL A 17 -10.33 -6.65 -2.14
C VAL A 17 -11.04 -5.30 -2.13
N THR A 18 -11.73 -5.00 -1.04
CA THR A 18 -12.42 -3.73 -0.84
C THR A 18 -11.99 -3.11 0.48
N GLN A 19 -12.45 -1.89 0.75
CA GLN A 19 -12.16 -1.23 2.03
C GLN A 19 -12.67 -2.05 3.23
N GLN A 20 -13.66 -2.90 3.04
CA GLN A 20 -14.18 -3.76 4.10
C GLN A 20 -13.14 -4.77 4.61
N ASN A 21 -12.20 -5.16 3.76
CA ASN A 21 -11.10 -6.05 4.16
C ASN A 21 -10.20 -5.40 5.23
N PHE A 22 -10.28 -4.09 5.39
CA PHE A 22 -9.43 -3.33 6.30
C PHE A 22 -10.20 -2.76 7.48
N ASP A 23 -11.46 -3.11 7.64
CA ASP A 23 -12.26 -2.65 8.78
C ASP A 23 -11.61 -3.07 10.09
N GLY A 24 -11.40 -2.12 10.99
CA GLY A 24 -10.76 -2.36 12.27
C GLY A 24 -9.27 -2.65 12.19
N LYS A 25 -8.65 -2.41 11.03
CA LYS A 25 -7.22 -2.66 10.85
C LYS A 25 -6.46 -1.37 10.56
N VAL A 26 -5.24 -1.30 11.08
CA VAL A 26 -4.26 -0.30 10.66
C VAL A 26 -3.55 -0.86 9.44
N TYR A 27 -3.44 -0.08 8.36
CA TYR A 27 -2.72 -0.58 7.20
C TYR A 27 -1.86 0.50 6.55
N VAL A 28 -0.83 0.03 5.85
CA VAL A 28 0.09 0.88 5.08
C VAL A 28 -0.17 0.61 3.62
N THR A 29 -0.18 1.65 2.80
CA THR A 29 -0.41 1.50 1.37
C THR A 29 0.65 2.23 0.57
N ASN A 30 0.96 1.69 -0.60
CA ASN A 30 1.90 2.29 -1.55
C ASN A 30 1.55 1.90 -2.98
N TYR A 31 2.31 2.44 -3.93
CA TYR A 31 2.18 2.13 -5.34
C TYR A 31 3.52 1.66 -5.89
N PHE A 32 3.49 0.70 -6.81
CA PHE A 32 4.67 0.07 -7.40
C PHE A 32 4.33 -0.48 -8.79
N PHE A 33 5.30 -1.05 -9.48
CA PHE A 33 5.04 -1.91 -10.63
C PHE A 33 6.12 -3.00 -10.70
N THR A 34 5.73 -4.20 -11.21
CA THR A 34 6.58 -5.38 -11.08
C THR A 34 7.87 -5.31 -11.86
N THR A 35 7.89 -4.55 -12.96
CA THR A 35 9.07 -4.40 -13.83
C THR A 35 9.97 -3.23 -13.42
N CYS A 36 9.63 -2.51 -12.34
CA CYS A 36 10.43 -1.40 -11.86
C CYS A 36 11.77 -1.93 -11.33
N LYS A 37 12.86 -1.37 -11.84
CA LYS A 37 14.22 -1.75 -11.43
C LYS A 37 14.90 -0.68 -10.57
N GLY A 38 14.26 0.46 -10.39
CA GLY A 38 14.78 1.59 -9.64
C GLY A 38 14.37 1.56 -8.18
N ILE A 39 13.46 2.46 -7.80
CA ILE A 39 13.08 2.65 -6.40
C ILE A 39 12.18 1.55 -5.84
N CYS A 40 11.41 0.86 -6.68
CA CYS A 40 10.42 -0.11 -6.18
C CYS A 40 11.04 -1.28 -5.41
N PRO A 41 12.13 -1.94 -5.90
CA PRO A 41 12.75 -3.00 -5.11
C PRO A 41 13.23 -2.54 -3.76
N LYS A 42 13.82 -1.35 -3.70
CA LYS A 42 14.33 -0.78 -2.45
C LYS A 42 13.18 -0.40 -1.52
N MET A 43 12.17 0.28 -2.05
CA MET A 43 10.99 0.71 -1.32
C MET A 43 10.22 -0.49 -0.76
N ASN A 44 9.97 -1.51 -1.57
CA ASN A 44 9.26 -2.70 -1.14
C ASN A 44 10.12 -3.59 -0.24
N GLY A 45 11.43 -3.53 -0.36
CA GLY A 45 12.34 -4.15 0.61
C GLY A 45 12.19 -3.53 1.99
N ASN A 46 12.07 -2.21 2.06
CA ASN A 46 11.79 -1.50 3.30
C ASN A 46 10.40 -1.88 3.85
N MET A 47 9.41 -2.01 2.97
CA MET A 47 8.07 -2.46 3.36
C MET A 47 8.10 -3.89 3.91
N LYS A 48 8.94 -4.76 3.35
CA LYS A 48 9.12 -6.12 3.86
C LYS A 48 9.62 -6.11 5.30
N GLY A 49 10.53 -5.18 5.64
CA GLY A 49 10.98 -4.99 7.01
C GLY A 49 9.84 -4.63 7.95
N VAL A 50 8.96 -3.75 7.52
CA VAL A 50 7.76 -3.38 8.29
C VAL A 50 6.84 -4.60 8.43
N TYR A 51 6.61 -5.34 7.35
CA TYR A 51 5.79 -6.55 7.37
C TYR A 51 6.32 -7.57 8.38
N ASP A 52 7.64 -7.78 8.42
CA ASP A 52 8.25 -8.74 9.34
C ASP A 52 8.04 -8.36 10.80
N ILE A 53 7.94 -7.07 11.12
CA ILE A 53 7.66 -6.62 12.48
C ILE A 53 6.22 -6.91 12.90
N PHE A 54 5.26 -6.72 11.99
CA PHE A 54 3.83 -6.76 12.34
C PHE A 54 3.10 -7.98 11.80
N LYS A 55 3.78 -8.94 11.20
CA LYS A 55 3.16 -10.07 10.48
C LYS A 55 2.29 -10.96 11.37
N ASN A 56 2.48 -10.94 12.68
CA ASN A 56 1.69 -11.74 13.61
C ASN A 56 0.46 -11.00 14.15
N ASP A 57 0.28 -9.75 13.79
CA ASP A 57 -0.83 -8.92 14.28
C ASP A 57 -2.04 -9.06 13.35
N THR A 58 -3.18 -9.46 13.90
CA THR A 58 -4.42 -9.57 13.13
C THR A 58 -4.99 -8.21 12.73
N ASP A 59 -4.58 -7.14 13.40
CA ASP A 59 -5.08 -5.77 13.20
C ASP A 59 -4.26 -4.99 12.18
N PHE A 60 -3.30 -5.64 11.52
CA PHE A 60 -2.40 -4.98 10.59
C PHE A 60 -2.51 -5.58 9.19
N ALA A 61 -2.34 -4.74 8.17
CA ALA A 61 -2.29 -5.18 6.78
C ALA A 61 -1.43 -4.22 5.95
N ILE A 62 -1.04 -4.67 4.76
CA ILE A 62 -0.37 -3.84 3.77
C ILE A 62 -1.12 -3.98 2.45
N LEU A 63 -1.33 -2.86 1.77
CA LEU A 63 -2.01 -2.81 0.49
C LEU A 63 -1.13 -2.11 -0.53
N SER A 64 -0.54 -2.88 -1.44
CA SER A 64 0.32 -2.36 -2.50
C SER A 64 -0.44 -2.40 -3.83
N HIS A 65 -0.55 -1.25 -4.49
CA HIS A 65 -1.29 -1.09 -5.74
C HIS A 65 -0.32 -1.05 -6.90
N THR A 66 -0.64 -1.74 -8.00
CA THR A 66 0.14 -1.51 -9.21
C THR A 66 -0.20 -0.16 -9.82
N SER A 67 0.84 0.55 -10.27
CA SER A 67 0.67 1.76 -11.08
C SER A 67 0.62 1.46 -12.57
N MET A 68 0.80 0.20 -12.96
CA MET A 68 0.76 -0.24 -14.36
C MET A 68 -0.16 -1.46 -14.54
N PRO A 69 -1.48 -1.27 -14.33
CA PRO A 69 -2.41 -2.41 -14.40
C PRO A 69 -2.50 -3.05 -15.77
N GLU A 70 -2.17 -2.33 -16.83
CA GLU A 70 -2.13 -2.87 -18.19
C GLU A 70 -1.00 -3.89 -18.37
N THR A 71 0.03 -3.85 -17.54
CA THR A 71 1.19 -4.75 -17.60
C THR A 71 1.16 -5.79 -16.49
N ASP A 72 0.78 -5.36 -15.27
CA ASP A 72 0.85 -6.19 -14.07
C ASP A 72 -0.44 -7.01 -13.90
N SER A 73 -0.45 -8.19 -14.52
CA SER A 73 -1.55 -9.14 -14.40
C SER A 73 -1.51 -9.84 -13.03
N VAL A 74 -2.61 -10.54 -12.70
CA VAL A 74 -2.68 -11.33 -11.47
C VAL A 74 -1.52 -12.32 -11.35
N PRO A 75 -1.17 -13.12 -12.38
CA PRO A 75 0.00 -14.01 -12.29
C PRO A 75 1.31 -13.26 -12.00
N LEU A 76 1.51 -12.08 -12.57
CA LEU A 76 2.72 -11.29 -12.31
C LEU A 76 2.73 -10.76 -10.88
N LEU A 77 1.59 -10.36 -10.35
CA LEU A 77 1.48 -9.94 -8.95
C LEU A 77 1.76 -11.11 -8.00
N LYS A 78 1.30 -12.31 -8.35
CA LYS A 78 1.56 -13.52 -7.56
C LYS A 78 3.05 -13.84 -7.54
N ALA A 79 3.72 -13.74 -8.68
CA ALA A 79 5.17 -13.92 -8.75
C ALA A 79 5.91 -12.87 -7.92
N TYR A 80 5.42 -11.64 -7.93
CA TYR A 80 6.02 -10.57 -7.14
C TYR A 80 5.87 -10.84 -5.64
N GLU A 81 4.69 -11.29 -5.20
CA GLU A 81 4.47 -11.69 -3.82
C GLU A 81 5.47 -12.76 -3.41
N THR A 82 5.67 -13.78 -4.24
CA THR A 82 6.61 -14.86 -3.95
C THR A 82 8.03 -14.33 -3.76
N ARG A 83 8.45 -13.38 -4.61
CA ARG A 83 9.77 -12.76 -4.47
C ARG A 83 9.89 -11.92 -3.20
N MET A 84 8.85 -11.19 -2.84
CA MET A 84 8.90 -10.28 -1.70
C MET A 84 8.69 -10.97 -0.38
N VAL A 85 7.76 -11.92 -0.32
CA VAL A 85 7.37 -12.59 0.93
C VAL A 85 8.05 -13.95 1.07
N GLY A 86 8.44 -14.58 -0.04
CA GLY A 86 9.18 -15.83 -0.07
C GLY A 86 8.32 -17.06 -0.26
N SER A 87 7.04 -17.04 0.12
CA SER A 87 6.14 -18.17 -0.02
C SER A 87 4.70 -17.68 0.17
N GLU A 88 3.74 -18.60 0.21
CA GLU A 88 2.37 -18.23 0.54
C GLU A 88 2.29 -17.63 1.93
N GLN A 89 1.44 -16.61 2.08
CA GLN A 89 1.28 -15.91 3.34
C GLN A 89 0.43 -16.74 4.30
N ASN A 90 1.05 -17.18 5.39
CA ASN A 90 0.38 -17.89 6.47
C ASN A 90 0.29 -17.05 7.75
N ASN A 91 0.69 -15.78 7.67
CA ASN A 91 0.74 -14.89 8.82
C ASN A 91 -0.62 -14.25 9.06
N ASN A 92 -0.84 -13.74 10.26
CA ASN A 92 -2.09 -13.05 10.63
C ASN A 92 -2.28 -11.75 9.85
N ALA A 93 -1.20 -10.98 9.69
CA ALA A 93 -1.23 -9.80 8.83
C ALA A 93 -1.13 -10.22 7.38
N LYS A 94 -1.90 -9.57 6.51
CA LYS A 94 -1.90 -9.85 5.08
C LYS A 94 -1.25 -8.71 4.31
N TRP A 95 -0.54 -9.08 3.26
CA TRP A 95 0.03 -8.13 2.30
C TRP A 95 -0.64 -8.36 0.96
N TYR A 96 -1.51 -7.45 0.57
CA TYR A 96 -2.25 -7.52 -0.69
C TYR A 96 -1.49 -6.77 -1.78
N PHE A 97 -1.37 -7.40 -2.95
CA PHE A 97 -0.83 -6.78 -4.16
C PHE A 97 -1.99 -6.72 -5.16
N VAL A 98 -2.48 -5.53 -5.47
CA VAL A 98 -3.74 -5.38 -6.20
C VAL A 98 -3.58 -4.68 -7.54
N THR A 99 -4.45 -5.04 -8.47
CA THR A 99 -4.62 -4.41 -9.76
C THR A 99 -6.10 -4.09 -9.96
N GLY A 100 -6.40 -3.31 -10.98
CA GLY A 100 -7.77 -2.95 -11.29
C GLY A 100 -7.82 -1.87 -12.36
N ASN A 101 -8.92 -1.13 -12.38
CA ASN A 101 -9.09 -0.03 -13.32
C ASN A 101 -8.08 1.07 -13.03
N LYS A 102 -7.37 1.51 -14.06
CA LYS A 102 -6.28 2.49 -13.92
C LYS A 102 -6.75 3.81 -13.31
N ASP A 103 -7.90 4.31 -13.78
CA ASP A 103 -8.45 5.57 -13.25
C ASP A 103 -8.80 5.44 -11.77
N SER A 104 -9.37 4.30 -11.38
CA SER A 104 -9.73 4.05 -9.98
C SER A 104 -8.49 3.94 -9.09
N LEU A 105 -7.45 3.26 -9.57
CA LEU A 105 -6.18 3.15 -8.84
C LEU A 105 -5.56 4.53 -8.61
N TYR A 106 -5.56 5.37 -9.63
CA TYR A 106 -4.95 6.69 -9.56
C TYR A 106 -5.76 7.67 -8.72
N LYS A 107 -7.11 7.58 -8.81
CA LYS A 107 -7.98 8.38 -7.94
C LYS A 107 -7.75 8.09 -6.46
N MET A 108 -7.56 6.80 -6.13
CA MET A 108 -7.28 6.41 -4.74
C MET A 108 -5.99 7.05 -4.26
N ALA A 109 -4.96 7.07 -5.10
CA ALA A 109 -3.69 7.68 -4.71
C ALA A 109 -3.83 9.18 -4.44
N ARG A 110 -4.57 9.89 -5.28
CA ARG A 110 -4.73 11.34 -5.14
C ARG A 110 -5.72 11.75 -4.06
N GLN A 111 -6.89 11.12 -4.06
CA GLN A 111 -8.02 11.61 -3.28
C GLN A 111 -8.15 10.93 -1.93
N SER A 112 -7.76 9.66 -1.85
CA SER A 112 -7.88 8.93 -0.59
C SER A 112 -6.57 8.87 0.17
N TYR A 113 -5.50 8.39 -0.47
CA TYR A 113 -4.24 8.14 0.22
C TYR A 113 -3.29 9.33 0.24
N LEU A 114 -3.58 10.36 -0.56
CA LEU A 114 -2.79 11.60 -0.62
C LEU A 114 -1.34 11.35 -1.03
N LEU A 115 -1.10 10.31 -1.84
CA LEU A 115 0.23 9.93 -2.31
C LEU A 115 0.70 10.72 -3.53
N ASP A 116 -0.19 11.54 -4.10
CA ASP A 116 0.11 12.45 -5.19
C ASP A 116 -0.34 13.84 -4.74
N ASN A 117 0.49 14.85 -4.93
CA ASN A 117 0.20 16.19 -4.45
C ASN A 117 -0.32 17.10 -5.57
N ASP A 118 -0.81 18.28 -5.19
CA ASP A 118 -1.41 19.24 -6.13
C ASP A 118 -0.46 19.71 -7.22
N LYS A 119 0.84 19.70 -6.96
CA LYS A 119 1.84 20.07 -7.95
C LYS A 119 1.89 19.12 -9.12
N ASN A 120 1.45 17.88 -8.92
CA ASN A 120 1.45 16.86 -9.96
C ASN A 120 0.17 16.85 -10.78
N ASN A 121 -0.83 17.67 -10.43
CA ASN A 121 -2.11 17.70 -11.14
C ASN A 121 -2.00 18.12 -12.59
N SER A 122 -0.95 18.89 -12.93
CA SER A 122 -0.69 19.33 -14.31
C SER A 122 0.17 18.34 -15.09
N ILE A 123 0.70 17.28 -14.44
CA ILE A 123 1.56 16.28 -15.04
C ILE A 123 0.70 15.09 -15.49
N ASN A 124 1.13 14.43 -16.56
CA ASN A 124 0.51 13.17 -16.97
C ASN A 124 0.47 12.21 -15.78
N ILE A 125 -0.68 11.60 -15.55
CA ILE A 125 -0.91 10.72 -14.40
C ILE A 125 0.16 9.61 -14.35
N ALA A 126 0.51 9.02 -15.49
CA ALA A 126 1.53 7.97 -15.53
C ALA A 126 2.89 8.46 -15.03
N GLU A 127 3.27 9.69 -15.38
CA GLU A 127 4.54 10.27 -14.92
C GLU A 127 4.51 10.58 -13.43
N ALA A 128 3.38 11.07 -12.92
CA ALA A 128 3.23 11.37 -11.50
C ALA A 128 3.50 10.11 -10.65
N PHE A 129 3.02 8.96 -11.08
CA PHE A 129 3.18 7.71 -10.33
C PHE A 129 4.55 7.07 -10.45
N ILE A 130 5.31 7.36 -11.50
CA ILE A 130 6.69 6.89 -11.62
C ILE A 130 7.55 7.45 -10.49
N HIS A 131 7.22 8.63 -10.00
CA HIS A 131 8.01 9.32 -8.96
C HIS A 131 7.46 9.12 -7.54
N THR A 132 6.40 8.32 -7.38
CA THR A 132 5.79 8.11 -6.07
C THR A 132 6.59 7.11 -5.25
N GLN A 133 7.22 7.58 -4.19
CA GLN A 133 8.00 6.75 -3.27
C GLN A 133 7.43 6.79 -1.85
N PHE A 134 6.22 7.31 -1.69
CA PHE A 134 5.65 7.57 -0.38
C PHE A 134 4.71 6.46 0.06
N PHE A 135 4.70 6.21 1.36
CA PHE A 135 3.75 5.30 2.00
C PHE A 135 2.69 6.13 2.72
N SER A 136 1.45 5.69 2.67
CA SER A 136 0.35 6.30 3.41
C SER A 136 -0.09 5.35 4.51
N LEU A 137 -0.26 5.86 5.71
CA LEU A 137 -0.69 5.08 6.88
C LEU A 137 -2.14 5.39 7.19
N VAL A 138 -2.97 4.35 7.27
CA VAL A 138 -4.42 4.47 7.47
C VAL A 138 -4.79 3.81 8.79
N ASP A 139 -5.62 4.48 9.59
CA ASP A 139 -6.02 3.98 10.90
C ASP A 139 -7.24 3.03 10.80
N LYS A 140 -7.68 2.53 11.96
CA LYS A 140 -8.79 1.57 12.04
C LYS A 140 -10.13 2.15 11.59
N ALA A 141 -10.26 3.47 11.60
CA ALA A 141 -11.48 4.16 11.14
C ALA A 141 -11.44 4.49 9.65
N GLY A 142 -10.36 4.13 8.96
CA GLY A 142 -10.22 4.42 7.52
C GLY A 142 -9.73 5.82 7.22
N ARG A 143 -9.05 6.46 8.16
CA ARG A 143 -8.51 7.82 8.00
C ARG A 143 -7.02 7.78 7.74
N VAL A 144 -6.55 8.58 6.79
CA VAL A 144 -5.11 8.75 6.55
C VAL A 144 -4.51 9.54 7.72
N ARG A 145 -3.52 8.96 8.39
CA ARG A 145 -2.91 9.54 9.59
C ARG A 145 -1.46 9.98 9.37
N GLY A 146 -0.82 9.58 8.29
CA GLY A 146 0.53 9.99 8.00
C GLY A 146 0.99 9.58 6.63
N ILE A 147 1.99 10.30 6.11
CA ILE A 147 2.65 10.02 4.83
C ILE A 147 4.14 10.01 5.11
N TYR A 148 4.84 8.98 4.58
CA TYR A 148 6.24 8.72 4.89
C TYR A 148 7.01 8.45 3.62
N ASP A 149 8.26 8.89 3.57
CA ASP A 149 9.15 8.58 2.46
C ASP A 149 9.63 7.13 2.58
N GLY A 150 9.22 6.28 1.63
CA GLY A 150 9.53 4.85 1.66
C GLY A 150 11.00 4.50 1.42
N LEU A 151 11.83 5.49 1.09
CA LEU A 151 13.26 5.29 0.86
C LEU A 151 14.12 5.76 2.03
N LYS A 152 13.55 6.42 3.04
CA LYS A 152 14.32 7.00 4.15
C LYS A 152 14.15 6.16 5.42
N PRO A 153 15.24 5.58 5.94
CA PRO A 153 15.17 4.74 7.14
C PRO A 153 14.57 5.44 8.37
N ASP A 154 14.84 6.73 8.56
CA ASP A 154 14.28 7.48 9.67
C ASP A 154 12.76 7.66 9.54
N GLU A 155 12.27 7.85 8.31
CA GLU A 155 10.83 7.93 8.05
C GLU A 155 10.15 6.58 8.27
N ILE A 156 10.79 5.49 7.87
CA ILE A 156 10.29 4.13 8.10
C ILE A 156 10.19 3.86 9.60
N ALA A 157 11.21 4.24 10.36
CA ALA A 157 11.22 4.07 11.82
C ALA A 157 10.09 4.88 12.47
N ARG A 158 9.86 6.10 12.00
CA ARG A 158 8.76 6.94 12.49
C ARG A 158 7.40 6.28 12.20
N MET A 159 7.26 5.75 10.99
CA MET A 159 6.04 5.05 10.59
C MET A 159 5.78 3.82 11.49
N GLU A 160 6.80 3.02 11.76
CA GLU A 160 6.66 1.84 12.62
C GLU A 160 6.18 2.23 14.02
N LYS A 161 6.70 3.32 14.56
CA LYS A 161 6.26 3.85 15.85
C LYS A 161 4.80 4.30 15.80
N ASP A 162 4.43 4.99 14.73
CA ASP A 162 3.06 5.47 14.54
C ASP A 162 2.08 4.30 14.36
N ILE A 163 2.47 3.23 13.66
CA ILE A 163 1.66 2.02 13.53
C ILE A 163 1.34 1.45 14.92
N LYS A 164 2.33 1.33 15.77
CA LYS A 164 2.14 0.80 17.13
C LYS A 164 1.15 1.67 17.92
N THR A 165 1.24 2.98 17.77
CA THR A 165 0.34 3.91 18.44
C THR A 165 -1.09 3.73 17.94
N LEU A 166 -1.28 3.67 16.61
CA LEU A 166 -2.60 3.52 16.00
C LEU A 166 -3.25 2.18 16.35
N MET A 167 -2.45 1.12 16.45
CA MET A 167 -2.98 -0.20 16.81
C MET A 167 -3.54 -0.26 18.21
N LYS A 168 -3.11 0.65 19.10
CA LYS A 168 -3.65 0.78 20.46
C LYS A 168 -4.91 1.62 20.52
N GLU A 169 -5.22 2.38 19.47
CA GLU A 169 -6.45 3.19 19.44
C GLU A 169 -7.66 2.29 19.27
N LYS A 170 -8.77 2.71 19.85
CA LYS A 170 -10.04 1.98 19.67
C LYS A 170 -10.67 2.37 18.33
N ASP A 171 -11.44 1.45 17.77
CA ASP A 171 -12.27 1.76 16.61
C ASP A 171 -13.29 2.82 17.02
N SER A 172 -13.39 3.87 16.24
CA SER A 172 -14.32 4.96 16.54
C SER A 172 -15.42 5.04 15.52
#